data_cf8e81790ae48b88093f9b24c119fa99
#
_entry.id   cf8e81790ae48b88093f9b24c119fa99
#
_cell.length_a   1.000
_cell.length_b   1.000
_cell.length_c   1.000
_cell.angle_alpha   90.00
_cell.angle_beta   90.00
_cell.angle_gamma   90.00
#
_symmetry.space_group_name_H-M   'P 1'
#
loop_
_entity.id
_entity.type
_entity.pdbx_description
1 polymer ?
#
loop_
_entity_poly.entity_id
_entity_poly.type
_entity_poly.pdbx_seq_one_letter_code
_entity_poly.pdbx_strand_id
1 'polypeptide(L)'
;MEERNERGETLEEFLARYDETKYRRPSNTVDMILLTVLKGKLKVLLVKRKDHPFIHDWAMPGGFVNFDEDLDTAMKRELEEETNLFDSTYFRQLYTFGNADRDPRTRVITTVYLSMTPAE
;
A
#
# COMPACT_ATOMS: atom_id res chain seq x y z
N MET A 1 -31.40 15.90 -18.33
CA MET A 1 -30.83 17.22 -17.98
C MET A 1 -29.61 16.97 -17.09
N GLU A 2 -28.46 17.51 -17.46
CA GLU A 2 -27.25 17.36 -16.70
C GLU A 2 -27.27 18.25 -15.47
N GLU A 3 -26.81 17.69 -14.35
CA GLU A 3 -26.65 18.48 -13.15
C GLU A 3 -25.46 19.42 -13.27
N ARG A 4 -25.59 20.58 -12.66
CA ARG A 4 -24.53 21.59 -12.62
C ARG A 4 -24.20 21.95 -11.17
N ASN A 5 -22.93 22.23 -10.93
CA ASN A 5 -22.49 22.66 -9.61
C ASN A 5 -22.78 24.14 -9.39
N GLU A 6 -22.33 24.71 -8.27
CA GLU A 6 -22.53 26.10 -7.92
C GLU A 6 -21.97 27.09 -8.95
N ARG A 7 -20.94 26.67 -9.71
CA ARG A 7 -20.35 27.49 -10.76
C ARG A 7 -21.06 27.36 -12.09
N GLY A 8 -22.12 26.56 -12.16
CA GLY A 8 -22.85 26.29 -13.38
C GLY A 8 -22.18 25.27 -14.29
N GLU A 9 -21.22 24.48 -13.81
CA GLU A 9 -20.50 23.53 -14.63
C GLU A 9 -21.12 22.15 -14.61
N THR A 10 -21.13 21.49 -15.77
CA THR A 10 -21.39 20.06 -15.84
C THR A 10 -20.14 19.32 -15.34
N LEU A 11 -20.26 18.01 -15.08
CA LEU A 11 -19.12 17.17 -14.70
C LEU A 11 -18.01 17.26 -15.74
N GLU A 12 -18.36 17.15 -17.03
CA GLU A 12 -17.37 17.21 -18.10
C GLU A 12 -16.61 18.54 -18.10
N GLU A 13 -17.33 19.64 -17.95
CA GLU A 13 -16.72 20.97 -17.88
C GLU A 13 -15.82 21.10 -16.65
N PHE A 14 -16.28 20.59 -15.51
CA PHE A 14 -15.49 20.59 -14.29
C PHE A 14 -14.19 19.79 -14.45
N LEU A 15 -14.26 18.59 -14.98
CA LEU A 15 -13.08 17.74 -15.17
C LEU A 15 -12.08 18.33 -16.16
N ALA A 16 -12.59 19.02 -17.19
CA ALA A 16 -11.72 19.63 -18.21
C ALA A 16 -10.84 20.74 -17.64
N ARG A 17 -11.30 21.45 -16.60
CA ARG A 17 -10.52 22.53 -15.97
C ARG A 17 -9.83 22.12 -14.68
N TYR A 18 -10.11 20.92 -14.16
CA TYR A 18 -9.54 20.48 -12.89
C TYR A 18 -8.04 20.30 -13.02
N ASP A 19 -7.28 21.01 -12.18
CA ASP A 19 -5.83 20.90 -12.15
C ASP A 19 -5.42 20.04 -10.94
N GLU A 20 -5.13 18.78 -11.20
CA GLU A 20 -4.73 17.85 -10.17
C GLU A 20 -3.35 18.15 -9.59
N THR A 21 -2.53 18.94 -10.29
CA THR A 21 -1.19 19.30 -9.82
C THR A 21 -1.21 20.41 -8.78
N LYS A 22 -2.36 21.05 -8.56
CA LYS A 22 -2.51 22.13 -7.61
C LYS A 22 -2.22 21.72 -6.16
N TYR A 23 -2.44 20.46 -5.84
CA TYR A 23 -2.27 19.94 -4.49
C TYR A 23 -1.12 18.94 -4.45
N ARG A 24 -0.33 19.03 -3.37
CA ARG A 24 0.69 18.00 -3.11
C ARG A 24 0.01 16.70 -2.75
N ARG A 25 0.60 15.60 -3.17
CA ARG A 25 0.04 14.27 -2.94
C ARG A 25 1.01 13.41 -2.17
N PRO A 26 0.55 12.70 -1.14
CA PRO A 26 1.39 11.71 -0.48
C PRO A 26 1.60 10.50 -1.40
N SER A 27 2.66 9.76 -1.14
CA SER A 27 2.82 8.43 -1.73
C SER A 27 2.02 7.44 -0.91
N ASN A 28 1.51 6.42 -1.58
CA ASN A 28 0.78 5.35 -0.91
C ASN A 28 1.58 4.06 -1.03
N THR A 29 1.66 3.33 0.08
CA THR A 29 2.30 2.03 0.12
C THR A 29 1.34 0.99 0.68
N VAL A 30 1.65 -0.26 0.44
CA VAL A 30 1.02 -1.38 1.13
C VAL A 30 2.10 -2.16 1.85
N ASP A 31 1.79 -2.62 3.04
CA ASP A 31 2.68 -3.47 3.83
C ASP A 31 1.92 -4.70 4.27
N MET A 32 2.61 -5.82 4.42
CA MET A 32 1.95 -7.08 4.72
C MET A 32 2.51 -7.70 5.97
N ILE A 33 1.61 -8.05 6.90
CA ILE A 33 1.95 -8.88 8.04
C ILE A 33 1.60 -10.31 7.64
N LEU A 34 2.62 -11.09 7.31
CA LEU A 34 2.45 -12.48 6.90
C LEU A 34 2.78 -13.37 8.08
N LEU A 35 1.76 -14.01 8.61
CA LEU A 35 1.91 -14.89 9.76
C LEU A 35 1.86 -16.35 9.32
N THR A 36 2.64 -17.19 9.99
CA THR A 36 2.60 -18.62 9.80
C THR A 36 2.87 -19.32 11.13
N VAL A 37 2.52 -20.58 11.21
CA VAL A 37 2.87 -21.42 12.34
C VAL A 37 3.93 -22.41 11.87
N LEU A 38 5.07 -22.39 12.53
CA LEU A 38 6.17 -23.29 12.22
C LEU A 38 6.66 -23.94 13.51
N LYS A 39 6.63 -25.27 13.55
CA LYS A 39 7.03 -26.05 14.73
C LYS A 39 6.29 -25.60 16.00
N GLY A 40 4.99 -25.35 15.87
CA GLY A 40 4.14 -24.96 16.98
C GLY A 40 4.30 -23.50 17.43
N LYS A 41 5.07 -22.69 16.71
CA LYS A 41 5.29 -21.29 17.07
C LYS A 41 4.79 -20.36 15.98
N LEU A 42 4.19 -19.27 16.40
CA LEU A 42 3.74 -18.21 15.47
C LEU A 42 4.96 -17.43 15.01
N LYS A 43 5.06 -17.26 13.69
CA LYS A 43 6.17 -16.55 13.04
C LYS A 43 5.63 -15.48 12.13
N VAL A 44 6.40 -14.43 11.95
CA VAL A 44 6.13 -13.37 10.97
C VAL A 44 7.25 -13.35 9.94
N LEU A 45 6.88 -13.18 8.67
CA LEU A 45 7.87 -13.06 7.59
C LEU A 45 8.40 -11.66 7.53
N LEU A 46 9.72 -11.51 7.56
CA LEU A 46 10.39 -10.21 7.41
C LEU A 46 11.39 -10.31 6.27
N VAL A 47 11.63 -9.17 5.62
CA VAL A 47 12.65 -9.03 4.60
C VAL A 47 13.68 -8.01 5.06
N LYS A 48 14.92 -8.20 4.64
CA LYS A 48 15.99 -7.27 5.00
C LYS A 48 16.04 -6.15 3.97
N ARG A 49 16.01 -4.92 4.46
CA ARG A 49 16.06 -3.75 3.58
C ARG A 49 17.42 -3.65 2.90
N LYS A 50 17.40 -3.36 1.61
CA LYS A 50 18.61 -3.23 0.79
C LYS A 50 18.94 -1.79 0.46
N ASP A 51 18.09 -0.84 0.89
CA ASP A 51 18.25 0.57 0.55
C ASP A 51 17.80 1.45 1.72
N HIS A 52 18.12 2.73 1.62
CA HIS A 52 17.66 3.73 2.57
C HIS A 52 16.18 4.04 2.36
N PRO A 53 15.47 4.45 3.39
CA PRO A 53 15.90 4.56 4.80
C PRO A 53 15.97 3.20 5.48
N PHE A 54 16.64 3.18 6.64
CA PHE A 54 16.75 1.98 7.49
C PHE A 54 17.41 0.79 6.78
N ILE A 55 18.44 1.06 5.99
CA ILE A 55 19.19 0.02 5.27
C ILE A 55 19.69 -1.05 6.24
N HIS A 56 19.56 -2.31 5.82
CA HIS A 56 19.91 -3.51 6.58
C HIS A 56 18.97 -3.87 7.73
N ASP A 57 17.97 -3.05 8.02
CA ASP A 57 16.96 -3.39 9.02
C ASP A 57 15.96 -4.40 8.44
N TRP A 58 15.33 -5.14 9.33
CA TRP A 58 14.25 -6.06 8.97
C TRP A 58 12.95 -5.29 8.84
N ALA A 59 12.18 -5.63 7.84
CA ALA A 59 10.92 -4.95 7.59
C ALA A 59 9.87 -5.94 7.06
N MET A 60 8.62 -5.56 7.20
CA MET A 60 7.54 -6.32 6.57
C MET A 60 7.63 -6.14 5.05
N PRO A 61 7.27 -7.19 4.28
CA PRO A 61 7.17 -7.04 2.82
C PRO A 61 6.17 -5.94 2.47
N GLY A 62 6.46 -5.21 1.41
CA GLY A 62 5.58 -4.15 0.94
C GLY A 62 6.26 -3.26 -0.06
N GLY A 63 5.54 -2.27 -0.54
CA GLY A 63 6.09 -1.33 -1.50
C GLY A 63 5.06 -0.31 -1.94
N PHE A 64 5.49 0.52 -2.89
CA PHE A 64 4.67 1.61 -3.39
C PHE A 64 3.55 1.11 -4.30
N VAL A 65 2.39 1.73 -4.16
CA VAL A 65 1.25 1.49 -5.04
C VAL A 65 1.45 2.33 -6.30
N ASN A 66 1.28 1.69 -7.46
CA ASN A 66 1.36 2.42 -8.73
C ASN A 66 0.12 3.29 -8.89
N PHE A 67 0.25 4.37 -9.65
CA PHE A 67 -0.80 5.39 -9.76
C PHE A 67 -2.14 4.81 -10.24
N ASP A 68 -2.09 3.86 -11.13
CA ASP A 68 -3.29 3.27 -11.75
C ASP A 68 -3.62 1.87 -11.18
N GLU A 69 -3.11 1.56 -10.01
CA GLU A 69 -3.22 0.24 -9.40
C GLU A 69 -4.10 0.29 -8.16
N ASP A 70 -5.02 -0.67 -8.06
CA ASP A 70 -5.84 -0.81 -6.85
C ASP A 70 -4.98 -1.32 -5.69
N LEU A 71 -5.38 -0.99 -4.46
CA LEU A 71 -4.62 -1.40 -3.27
C LEU A 71 -4.47 -2.91 -3.16
N ASP A 72 -5.54 -3.66 -3.38
CA ASP A 72 -5.49 -5.12 -3.29
C ASP A 72 -4.58 -5.72 -4.37
N THR A 73 -4.58 -5.14 -5.56
CA THR A 73 -3.70 -5.56 -6.64
C THR A 73 -2.24 -5.27 -6.30
N ALA A 74 -1.98 -4.09 -5.74
CA ALA A 74 -0.64 -3.71 -5.29
C ALA A 74 -0.12 -4.68 -4.24
N MET A 75 -0.96 -5.03 -3.28
CA MET A 75 -0.59 -5.97 -2.22
C MET A 75 -0.20 -7.32 -2.80
N LYS A 76 -0.99 -7.86 -3.71
CA LYS A 76 -0.68 -9.15 -4.34
C LYS A 76 0.60 -9.11 -5.16
N ARG A 77 0.80 -8.03 -5.91
CA ARG A 77 2.01 -7.85 -6.71
C ARG A 77 3.25 -7.77 -5.82
N GLU A 78 3.21 -6.96 -4.76
CA GLU A 78 4.32 -6.81 -3.84
C GLU A 78 4.62 -8.12 -3.10
N LEU A 79 3.59 -8.85 -2.74
CA LEU A 79 3.75 -10.16 -2.11
C LEU A 79 4.54 -11.11 -3.01
N GLU A 80 4.17 -11.18 -4.28
CA GLU A 80 4.85 -12.03 -5.25
C GLU A 80 6.29 -11.58 -5.48
N GLU A 81 6.51 -10.28 -5.69
CA GLU A 81 7.84 -9.73 -5.95
C GLU A 81 8.80 -9.92 -4.77
N GLU A 82 8.31 -9.70 -3.55
CA GLU A 82 9.15 -9.72 -2.36
C GLU A 82 9.37 -11.12 -1.79
N THR A 83 8.43 -12.04 -1.96
CA THR A 83 8.44 -13.32 -1.28
C THR A 83 8.29 -14.52 -2.19
N ASN A 84 7.98 -14.32 -3.48
CA ASN A 84 7.63 -15.38 -4.43
C ASN A 84 6.38 -16.16 -4.05
N LEU A 85 5.57 -15.65 -3.14
CA LEU A 85 4.28 -16.26 -2.82
C LEU A 85 3.24 -15.72 -3.78
N PHE A 86 2.45 -16.61 -4.36
CA PHE A 86 1.51 -16.24 -5.40
C PHE A 86 0.09 -16.09 -4.89
N ASP A 87 -0.23 -16.86 -3.91
CA ASP A 87 -1.60 -16.93 -3.47
C ASP A 87 -1.62 -17.10 -1.96
N SER A 88 -2.33 -16.22 -1.35
CA SER A 88 -2.62 -16.35 0.06
C SER A 88 -4.11 -16.54 0.20
N THR A 89 -4.46 -17.48 1.01
CA THR A 89 -5.83 -17.90 1.17
C THR A 89 -6.68 -16.86 1.87
N TYR A 90 -6.07 -15.88 2.53
CA TYR A 90 -6.84 -14.93 3.30
C TYR A 90 -6.05 -13.64 3.52
N PHE A 91 -6.64 -12.52 3.11
CA PHE A 91 -6.13 -11.19 3.37
C PHE A 91 -7.22 -10.30 3.92
N ARG A 92 -6.85 -9.44 4.84
CA ARG A 92 -7.73 -8.36 5.26
C ARG A 92 -6.92 -7.14 5.59
N GLN A 93 -7.50 -5.97 5.35
CA GLN A 93 -6.89 -4.73 5.79
C GLN A 93 -6.93 -4.68 7.31
N LEU A 94 -5.80 -4.34 7.90
CA LEU A 94 -5.66 -4.25 9.33
C LEU A 94 -5.76 -2.81 9.81
N TYR A 95 -4.98 -1.91 9.21
CA TYR A 95 -4.89 -0.54 9.68
C TYR A 95 -4.20 0.33 8.64
N THR A 96 -4.42 1.65 8.75
CA THR A 96 -3.73 2.65 7.92
C THR A 96 -2.86 3.51 8.82
N PHE A 97 -1.58 3.62 8.49
CA PHE A 97 -0.64 4.47 9.20
C PHE A 97 -0.35 5.71 8.36
N GLY A 98 -0.68 6.87 8.90
CA GLY A 98 -0.58 8.12 8.16
C GLY A 98 0.10 9.24 8.89
N ASN A 99 0.94 8.95 9.89
CA ASN A 99 1.68 10.01 10.59
C ASN A 99 2.54 10.78 9.60
N ALA A 100 2.52 12.11 9.71
CA ALA A 100 3.16 12.98 8.72
C ALA A 100 4.67 12.77 8.60
N ASP A 101 5.31 12.36 9.68
CA ASP A 101 6.76 12.24 9.77
C ASP A 101 7.28 10.80 9.81
N ARG A 102 6.43 9.82 9.46
CA ARG A 102 6.82 8.41 9.57
C ARG A 102 7.90 7.98 8.58
N ASP A 103 8.04 8.67 7.47
CA ASP A 103 9.05 8.37 6.45
C ASP A 103 9.88 9.62 6.19
N PRO A 104 11.23 9.55 6.33
CA PRO A 104 12.08 10.73 6.17
C PRO A 104 12.16 11.25 4.73
N ARG A 105 11.78 10.43 3.74
CA ARG A 105 11.87 10.83 2.33
C ARG A 105 10.78 11.79 1.93
N THR A 106 9.53 11.48 2.35
CA THR A 106 8.35 12.23 1.94
C THR A 106 7.16 11.79 2.78
N ARG A 107 6.01 12.38 2.50
CA ARG A 107 4.76 11.94 3.12
C ARG A 107 4.33 10.62 2.52
N VAL A 108 4.30 9.57 3.35
CA VAL A 108 3.87 8.23 2.93
C VAL A 108 2.76 7.74 3.83
N ILE A 109 1.68 7.31 3.21
CA ILE A 109 0.55 6.68 3.90
C ILE A 109 0.56 5.21 3.51
N THR A 110 0.55 4.31 4.49
CA THR A 110 0.55 2.88 4.19
C THR A 110 -0.72 2.22 4.67
N THR A 111 -1.21 1.28 3.86
CA THR A 111 -2.28 0.37 4.25
C THR A 111 -1.65 -0.97 4.58
N VAL A 112 -1.89 -1.44 5.78
CA VAL A 112 -1.30 -2.71 6.26
C VAL A 112 -2.34 -3.81 6.11
N TYR A 113 -1.91 -4.91 5.49
CA TYR A 113 -2.71 -6.12 5.32
C TYR A 113 -2.20 -7.22 6.23
N LEU A 114 -3.12 -8.03 6.72
CA LEU A 114 -2.81 -9.19 7.54
C LEU A 114 -3.18 -10.45 6.76
N SER A 115 -2.27 -11.41 6.78
CA SER A 115 -2.51 -12.72 6.16
C SER A 115 -1.91 -13.83 6.99
N MET A 116 -2.53 -15.00 6.89
CA MET A 116 -1.96 -16.26 7.39
C MET A 116 -1.61 -17.10 6.18
N THR A 117 -0.42 -17.67 6.17
CA THR A 117 0.05 -18.48 5.05
C THR A 117 0.77 -19.72 5.57
N PRO A 118 0.70 -20.85 4.83
CA PRO A 118 1.49 -22.03 5.20
C PRO A 118 2.98 -21.72 5.16
N ALA A 119 3.75 -22.40 6.03
CA ALA A 119 5.18 -22.19 6.11
C ALA A 119 5.94 -22.71 4.89
N GLU A 120 5.29 -23.49 4.04
CA GLU A 120 5.90 -24.09 2.85
C GLU A 120 5.35 -23.57 1.56
#